data_ae9e078d1d70a5834376eb49f32a1520
#
_entry.id   ae9e078d1d70a5834376eb49f32a1520
#
_cell.length_a   1.000
_cell.length_b   1.000
_cell.length_c   1.000
_cell.angle_alpha   90.00
_cell.angle_beta   90.00
_cell.angle_gamma   90.00
#
_symmetry.space_group_name_H-M   'P 1'
#
loop_
_entity.id
_entity.type
_entity.pdbx_description
1 polymer ?
#
loop_
_entity_poly.entity_id
_entity_poly.type
_entity_poly.pdbx_seq_one_letter_code
_entity_poly.pdbx_strand_id
1 'polypeptide(L)'
;MRQQLDTAIRLSLAAQVRNRFAWILLVAFIPAWYLLTSSMFAHVGAEFRLQSTGATLVVDSHNLTLITAGLNSITLITGFVVFAAVRRSRLFDRRLVLSGYRPAALIAAKTGGALVQAVAIGAYAAIILLLFWRPAGIWTIAVSFMLAAATYAALGLLTGVLVRGDLEGFFLIIMISLIDTFLQNPVGNPLANKPLLQFFPSYGPTQFAAADAFDHQVLIGMAALSLAWTAAFALLGLVVLRLRMPRPARVTAPAPRTDTG
;
A
#
# COMPACT_ATOMS: atom_id res chain seq x y z
N MET A 1 23.38 -4.63 -16.00
CA MET A 1 22.55 -4.37 -14.82
C MET A 1 21.26 -3.58 -15.14
N ARG A 2 21.32 -2.47 -15.86
CA ARG A 2 20.13 -1.68 -16.26
C ARG A 2 19.16 -2.48 -17.13
N GLN A 3 19.62 -3.23 -18.13
CA GLN A 3 18.76 -4.05 -19.01
C GLN A 3 18.02 -5.17 -18.26
N GLN A 4 18.67 -5.83 -17.29
CA GLN A 4 18.04 -6.86 -16.49
C GLN A 4 16.94 -6.29 -15.58
N LEU A 5 17.17 -5.09 -15.03
CA LEU A 5 16.18 -4.37 -14.21
C LEU A 5 14.97 -3.96 -15.05
N ASP A 6 15.21 -3.39 -16.25
CA ASP A 6 14.15 -2.97 -17.17
C ASP A 6 13.28 -4.13 -17.62
N THR A 7 13.91 -5.25 -17.99
CA THR A 7 13.21 -6.47 -18.37
C THR A 7 12.42 -7.05 -17.20
N ALA A 8 12.97 -7.06 -15.98
CA ALA A 8 12.29 -7.57 -14.80
C ALA A 8 11.09 -6.70 -14.40
N ILE A 9 11.21 -5.37 -14.49
CA ILE A 9 10.09 -4.44 -14.23
C ILE A 9 9.00 -4.65 -15.28
N ARG A 10 9.34 -4.72 -16.57
CA ARG A 10 8.37 -4.98 -17.65
C ARG A 10 7.65 -6.31 -17.48
N LEU A 11 8.36 -7.38 -17.13
CA LEU A 11 7.75 -8.69 -16.88
C LEU A 11 6.85 -8.67 -15.63
N SER A 12 7.25 -7.97 -14.58
CA SER A 12 6.43 -7.77 -13.37
C SER A 12 5.14 -7.01 -13.67
N LEU A 13 5.22 -5.92 -14.42
CA LEU A 13 4.06 -5.14 -14.85
C LEU A 13 3.16 -5.94 -15.80
N ALA A 14 3.73 -6.66 -16.77
CA ALA A 14 2.97 -7.51 -17.68
C ALA A 14 2.22 -8.64 -16.95
N ALA A 15 2.84 -9.23 -15.92
CA ALA A 15 2.19 -10.24 -15.09
C ALA A 15 1.01 -9.65 -14.28
N GLN A 16 1.13 -8.41 -13.81
CA GLN A 16 0.06 -7.69 -13.12
C GLN A 16 -1.10 -7.33 -14.07
N VAL A 17 -0.79 -6.82 -15.27
CA VAL A 17 -1.80 -6.49 -16.29
C VAL A 17 -2.59 -7.72 -16.74
N ARG A 18 -1.97 -8.90 -16.79
CA ARG A 18 -2.66 -10.17 -17.13
C ARG A 18 -3.61 -10.67 -16.05
N ASN A 19 -3.58 -10.12 -14.84
CA ASN A 19 -4.50 -10.50 -13.77
C ASN A 19 -5.84 -9.77 -13.92
N ARG A 20 -6.69 -10.25 -14.86
CA ARG A 20 -8.01 -9.67 -15.16
C ARG A 20 -8.89 -9.52 -13.91
N PHE A 21 -8.82 -10.51 -13.00
CA PHE A 21 -9.60 -10.46 -11.76
C PHE A 21 -9.21 -9.29 -10.86
N ALA A 22 -7.90 -9.02 -10.71
CA ALA A 22 -7.45 -7.88 -9.92
C ALA A 22 -7.89 -6.53 -10.53
N TRP A 23 -7.91 -6.42 -11.87
CA TRP A 23 -8.40 -5.24 -12.56
C TRP A 23 -9.90 -5.05 -12.42
N ILE A 24 -10.69 -6.12 -12.58
CA ILE A 24 -12.14 -6.07 -12.36
C ILE A 24 -12.45 -5.64 -10.93
N LEU A 25 -11.75 -6.24 -9.95
CA LEU A 25 -11.90 -5.88 -8.54
C LEU A 25 -11.57 -4.41 -8.30
N LEU A 26 -10.45 -3.92 -8.84
CA LEU A 26 -10.02 -2.53 -8.67
C LEU A 26 -11.01 -1.55 -9.31
N VAL A 27 -11.39 -1.80 -10.56
CA VAL A 27 -12.25 -0.88 -11.33
C VAL A 27 -13.67 -0.86 -10.79
N ALA A 28 -14.20 -1.99 -10.29
CA ALA A 28 -15.55 -2.08 -9.76
C ALA A 28 -15.62 -1.71 -8.27
N PHE A 29 -14.66 -2.15 -7.46
CA PHE A 29 -14.74 -2.00 -6.00
C PHE A 29 -14.62 -0.55 -5.54
N ILE A 30 -13.66 0.22 -6.09
CA ILE A 30 -13.45 1.61 -5.66
C ILE A 30 -14.69 2.47 -5.91
N PRO A 31 -15.29 2.51 -7.13
CA PRO A 31 -16.53 3.26 -7.35
C PRO A 31 -17.69 2.75 -6.51
N ALA A 32 -17.86 1.41 -6.38
CA ALA A 32 -18.92 0.82 -5.56
C ALA A 32 -18.78 1.23 -4.08
N TRP A 33 -17.57 1.27 -3.56
CA TRP A 33 -17.30 1.68 -2.19
C TRP A 33 -17.61 3.16 -1.96
N TYR A 34 -17.26 4.04 -2.90
CA TYR A 34 -17.64 5.45 -2.86
C TYR A 34 -19.15 5.64 -2.95
N LEU A 35 -19.82 4.92 -3.85
CA LEU A 35 -21.27 4.99 -4.01
C LEU A 35 -21.98 4.54 -2.73
N LEU A 36 -21.55 3.42 -2.14
CA LEU A 36 -22.08 2.93 -0.87
C LEU A 36 -21.88 3.96 0.26
N THR A 37 -20.69 4.49 0.39
CA THR A 37 -20.38 5.49 1.41
C THR A 37 -21.18 6.76 1.20
N SER A 38 -21.25 7.27 -0.02
CA SER A 38 -22.03 8.46 -0.36
C SER A 38 -23.52 8.30 -0.06
N SER A 39 -24.07 7.09 -0.20
CA SER A 39 -25.48 6.83 0.10
C SER A 39 -25.79 6.65 1.60
N MET A 40 -24.79 6.33 2.42
CA MET A 40 -24.99 6.01 3.83
C MET A 40 -24.75 7.20 4.78
N PHE A 41 -23.94 8.19 4.38
CA PHE A 41 -23.54 9.27 5.26
C PHE A 41 -24.18 10.60 4.84
N ALA A 42 -24.83 11.27 5.81
CA ALA A 42 -25.48 12.55 5.59
C ALA A 42 -24.47 13.71 5.73
N HIS A 43 -24.83 14.88 5.18
CA HIS A 43 -24.10 16.13 5.34
C HIS A 43 -24.40 16.75 6.70
N VAL A 44 -23.62 16.44 7.71
CA VAL A 44 -23.69 17.00 9.07
C VAL A 44 -22.31 17.45 9.52
N GLY A 45 -22.23 18.40 10.45
CA GLY A 45 -20.96 18.82 11.01
C GLY A 45 -20.35 17.73 11.88
N ALA A 46 -19.07 17.42 11.66
CA ALA A 46 -18.28 16.52 12.50
C ALA A 46 -17.01 17.24 12.99
N GLU A 47 -16.67 17.04 14.26
CA GLU A 47 -15.44 17.59 14.81
C GLU A 47 -14.24 16.73 14.39
N PHE A 48 -13.33 17.34 13.64
CA PHE A 48 -12.07 16.73 13.23
C PHE A 48 -10.89 17.54 13.76
N ARG A 49 -10.00 16.89 14.49
CA ARG A 49 -8.82 17.52 15.05
C ARG A 49 -7.62 17.37 14.13
N LEU A 50 -7.10 18.48 13.67
CA LEU A 50 -5.79 18.54 13.03
C LEU A 50 -4.71 18.41 14.11
N GLN A 51 -4.09 17.28 14.23
CA GLN A 51 -3.12 17.02 15.29
C GLN A 51 -1.84 17.86 15.18
N SER A 52 -1.48 18.28 13.96
CA SER A 52 -0.30 19.12 13.70
C SER A 52 -0.43 20.54 14.25
N THR A 53 -1.62 21.13 14.20
CA THR A 53 -1.93 22.48 14.69
C THR A 53 -2.67 22.46 16.02
N GLY A 54 -3.20 21.30 16.43
CA GLY A 54 -4.08 21.16 17.57
C GLY A 54 -5.47 21.78 17.37
N ALA A 55 -5.74 22.34 16.19
CA ALA A 55 -7.02 22.95 15.85
C ALA A 55 -8.11 21.90 15.67
N THR A 56 -9.29 22.16 16.24
CA THR A 56 -10.49 21.37 15.99
C THR A 56 -11.32 22.08 14.94
N LEU A 57 -11.53 21.44 13.81
CA LEU A 57 -12.35 21.93 12.70
C LEU A 57 -13.71 21.26 12.71
N VAL A 58 -14.76 22.00 12.44
CA VAL A 58 -16.07 21.43 12.13
C VAL A 58 -16.13 21.24 10.62
N VAL A 59 -16.06 19.99 10.18
CA VAL A 59 -16.03 19.60 8.77
C VAL A 59 -17.30 18.85 8.40
N ASP A 60 -17.63 18.86 7.10
CA ASP A 60 -18.73 18.03 6.59
C ASP A 60 -18.39 16.55 6.73
N SER A 61 -19.21 15.81 7.49
CA SER A 61 -19.01 14.38 7.78
C SER A 61 -19.05 13.52 6.52
N HIS A 62 -19.90 13.88 5.54
CA HIS A 62 -19.98 13.18 4.26
C HIS A 62 -18.65 13.27 3.50
N ASN A 63 -18.12 14.49 3.34
CA ASN A 63 -16.88 14.74 2.61
C ASN A 63 -15.66 14.11 3.32
N LEU A 64 -15.59 14.19 4.64
CA LEU A 64 -14.55 13.53 5.42
C LEU A 64 -14.61 12.01 5.27
N THR A 65 -15.84 11.45 5.29
CA THR A 65 -16.03 10.01 5.13
C THR A 65 -15.69 9.55 3.70
N LEU A 66 -15.90 10.39 2.68
CA LEU A 66 -15.42 10.07 1.32
C LEU A 66 -13.88 9.96 1.26
N ILE A 67 -13.14 10.84 1.93
CA ILE A 67 -11.67 10.72 2.01
C ILE A 67 -11.28 9.39 2.68
N THR A 68 -11.86 9.08 3.84
CA THR A 68 -11.52 7.84 4.58
C THR A 68 -11.99 6.59 3.86
N ALA A 69 -13.11 6.64 3.15
CA ALA A 69 -13.59 5.55 2.28
C ALA A 69 -12.64 5.30 1.10
N GLY A 70 -12.15 6.38 0.47
CA GLY A 70 -11.09 6.30 -0.53
C GLY A 70 -9.85 5.62 0.01
N LEU A 71 -9.34 6.07 1.15
CA LEU A 71 -8.20 5.46 1.83
C LEU A 71 -8.45 3.98 2.13
N ASN A 72 -9.60 3.62 2.69
CA ASN A 72 -9.94 2.23 2.99
C ASN A 72 -9.94 1.34 1.74
N SER A 73 -10.60 1.79 0.67
CA SER A 73 -10.65 1.02 -0.57
C SER A 73 -9.26 0.80 -1.20
N ILE A 74 -8.42 1.84 -1.17
CA ILE A 74 -7.06 1.81 -1.72
C ILE A 74 -6.16 0.88 -0.90
N THR A 75 -6.17 1.04 0.43
CA THR A 75 -5.33 0.25 1.33
C THR A 75 -5.64 -1.23 1.24
N LEU A 76 -6.93 -1.57 1.23
CA LEU A 76 -7.42 -2.94 1.10
C LEU A 76 -7.01 -3.55 -0.24
N ILE A 77 -7.31 -2.89 -1.37
CA ILE A 77 -7.01 -3.43 -2.70
C ILE A 77 -5.52 -3.52 -2.93
N THR A 78 -4.76 -2.48 -2.60
CA THR A 78 -3.32 -2.47 -2.84
C THR A 78 -2.62 -3.54 -2.02
N GLY A 79 -2.94 -3.64 -0.72
CA GLY A 79 -2.42 -4.68 0.16
C GLY A 79 -2.71 -6.08 -0.38
N PHE A 80 -3.97 -6.32 -0.78
CA PHE A 80 -4.42 -7.59 -1.34
C PHE A 80 -3.70 -7.95 -2.64
N VAL A 81 -3.66 -7.04 -3.61
CA VAL A 81 -3.09 -7.34 -4.94
C VAL A 81 -1.59 -7.59 -4.85
N VAL A 82 -0.88 -6.79 -4.05
CA VAL A 82 0.57 -6.98 -3.85
C VAL A 82 0.86 -8.27 -3.09
N PHE A 83 0.11 -8.57 -2.03
CA PHE A 83 0.21 -9.85 -1.32
C PHE A 83 0.03 -11.04 -2.27
N ALA A 84 -1.05 -11.03 -3.06
CA ALA A 84 -1.35 -12.09 -4.02
C ALA A 84 -0.24 -12.23 -5.09
N ALA A 85 0.32 -11.12 -5.56
CA ALA A 85 1.42 -11.11 -6.52
C ALA A 85 2.68 -11.76 -5.93
N VAL A 86 3.04 -11.43 -4.69
CA VAL A 86 4.18 -12.04 -3.98
C VAL A 86 3.98 -13.54 -3.80
N ARG A 87 2.79 -13.95 -3.41
CA ARG A 87 2.46 -15.37 -3.20
C ARG A 87 2.56 -16.18 -4.48
N ARG A 88 1.97 -15.70 -5.57
CA ARG A 88 1.98 -16.39 -6.88
C ARG A 88 3.37 -16.51 -7.47
N SER A 89 4.24 -15.53 -7.24
CA SER A 89 5.58 -15.52 -7.83
C SER A 89 6.62 -16.35 -7.06
N ARG A 90 6.34 -16.82 -5.84
CA ARG A 90 7.31 -17.50 -4.96
C ARG A 90 8.09 -18.65 -5.64
N LEU A 91 7.38 -19.53 -6.32
CA LEU A 91 8.02 -20.70 -6.98
C LEU A 91 8.91 -20.26 -8.16
N PHE A 92 8.43 -19.28 -8.92
CA PHE A 92 9.16 -18.70 -10.04
C PHE A 92 10.42 -17.96 -9.56
N ASP A 93 10.29 -17.16 -8.51
CA ASP A 93 11.41 -16.44 -7.90
C ASP A 93 12.52 -17.39 -7.42
N ARG A 94 12.13 -18.49 -6.76
CA ARG A 94 13.08 -19.49 -6.31
C ARG A 94 13.84 -20.12 -7.49
N ARG A 95 13.17 -20.40 -8.60
CA ARG A 95 13.81 -20.94 -9.81
C ARG A 95 14.78 -19.93 -10.42
N LEU A 96 14.42 -18.64 -10.48
CA LEU A 96 15.29 -17.59 -10.98
C LEU A 96 16.56 -17.43 -10.14
N VAL A 97 16.44 -17.48 -8.82
CA VAL A 97 17.62 -17.40 -7.93
C VAL A 97 18.52 -18.63 -8.11
N LEU A 98 17.96 -19.82 -8.25
CA LEU A 98 18.73 -21.04 -8.50
C LEU A 98 19.43 -21.04 -9.88
N SER A 99 18.88 -20.35 -10.87
CA SER A 99 19.51 -20.16 -12.19
C SER A 99 20.54 -19.01 -12.23
N GLY A 100 20.92 -18.47 -11.07
CA GLY A 100 21.96 -17.43 -10.95
C GLY A 100 21.48 -15.99 -11.07
N TYR A 101 20.15 -15.75 -11.07
CA TYR A 101 19.63 -14.38 -11.06
C TYR A 101 19.88 -13.71 -9.70
N ARG A 102 20.34 -12.46 -9.72
CA ARG A 102 20.68 -11.74 -8.49
C ARG A 102 19.43 -11.44 -7.66
N PRO A 103 19.33 -11.89 -6.39
CA PRO A 103 18.17 -11.65 -5.53
C PRO A 103 17.82 -10.17 -5.37
N ALA A 104 18.84 -9.32 -5.31
CA ALA A 104 18.64 -7.86 -5.19
C ALA A 104 17.92 -7.25 -6.38
N ALA A 105 18.18 -7.71 -7.61
CA ALA A 105 17.50 -7.24 -8.81
C ALA A 105 16.03 -7.67 -8.83
N LEU A 106 15.73 -8.89 -8.37
CA LEU A 106 14.36 -9.40 -8.25
C LEU A 106 13.55 -8.59 -7.22
N ILE A 107 14.15 -8.31 -6.07
CA ILE A 107 13.55 -7.49 -5.02
C ILE A 107 13.26 -6.08 -5.54
N ALA A 108 14.25 -5.43 -6.17
CA ALA A 108 14.09 -4.09 -6.72
C ALA A 108 12.98 -4.03 -7.78
N ALA A 109 12.88 -5.05 -8.65
CA ALA A 109 11.81 -5.14 -9.63
C ALA A 109 10.42 -5.28 -8.99
N LYS A 110 10.28 -6.09 -7.93
CA LYS A 110 9.00 -6.24 -7.21
C LYS A 110 8.59 -4.98 -6.47
N THR A 111 9.52 -4.35 -5.76
CA THR A 111 9.26 -3.10 -5.04
C THR A 111 8.90 -2.00 -6.03
N GLY A 112 9.64 -1.85 -7.12
CA GLY A 112 9.34 -0.88 -8.18
C GLY A 112 7.97 -1.12 -8.82
N GLY A 113 7.63 -2.37 -9.15
CA GLY A 113 6.32 -2.73 -9.68
C GLY A 113 5.18 -2.43 -8.70
N ALA A 114 5.38 -2.73 -7.41
CA ALA A 114 4.39 -2.42 -6.37
C ALA A 114 4.18 -0.91 -6.18
N LEU A 115 5.25 -0.10 -6.28
CA LEU A 115 5.15 1.36 -6.21
C LEU A 115 4.41 1.94 -7.42
N VAL A 116 4.72 1.50 -8.64
CA VAL A 116 3.99 1.92 -9.86
C VAL A 116 2.50 1.60 -9.73
N GLN A 117 2.18 0.41 -9.25
CA GLN A 117 0.80 0.01 -9.00
C GLN A 117 0.13 0.87 -7.94
N ALA A 118 0.82 1.18 -6.84
CA ALA A 118 0.30 2.04 -5.77
C ALA A 118 -0.04 3.44 -6.29
N VAL A 119 0.84 4.04 -7.10
CA VAL A 119 0.59 5.33 -7.75
C VAL A 119 -0.63 5.26 -8.66
N ALA A 120 -0.75 4.22 -9.49
CA ALA A 120 -1.88 4.06 -10.40
C ALA A 120 -3.21 3.90 -9.66
N ILE A 121 -3.25 3.09 -8.58
CA ILE A 121 -4.45 2.88 -7.76
C ILE A 121 -4.83 4.17 -7.02
N GLY A 122 -3.86 4.86 -6.42
CA GLY A 122 -4.11 6.12 -5.72
C GLY A 122 -4.64 7.21 -6.65
N ALA A 123 -4.04 7.35 -7.85
CA ALA A 123 -4.51 8.28 -8.87
C ALA A 123 -5.93 7.95 -9.34
N TYR A 124 -6.22 6.67 -9.60
CA TYR A 124 -7.54 6.21 -10.01
C TYR A 124 -8.60 6.55 -8.96
N ALA A 125 -8.33 6.27 -7.69
CA ALA A 125 -9.28 6.56 -6.62
C ALA A 125 -9.51 8.09 -6.44
N ALA A 126 -8.48 8.92 -6.64
CA ALA A 126 -8.64 10.37 -6.63
C ALA A 126 -9.51 10.88 -7.80
N ILE A 127 -9.37 10.27 -8.98
CA ILE A 127 -10.22 10.59 -10.14
C ILE A 127 -11.67 10.19 -9.87
N ILE A 128 -11.92 9.01 -9.28
CA ILE A 128 -13.26 8.55 -8.93
C ILE A 128 -13.90 9.45 -7.86
N LEU A 129 -13.12 9.93 -6.88
CA LEU A 129 -13.61 10.88 -5.88
C LEU A 129 -14.25 12.11 -6.50
N LEU A 130 -13.69 12.63 -7.62
CA LEU A 130 -14.22 13.81 -8.31
C LEU A 130 -15.65 13.65 -8.85
N LEU A 131 -16.15 12.41 -8.97
CA LEU A 131 -17.54 12.15 -9.35
C LEU A 131 -18.52 12.42 -8.21
N PHE A 132 -18.04 12.36 -6.96
CA PHE A 132 -18.83 12.51 -5.75
C PHE A 132 -18.64 13.88 -5.08
N TRP A 133 -17.41 14.40 -5.13
CA TRP A 133 -17.04 15.65 -4.49
C TRP A 133 -15.84 16.29 -5.20
N ARG A 134 -15.82 17.61 -5.28
CA ARG A 134 -14.74 18.40 -5.87
C ARG A 134 -14.04 19.24 -4.79
N PRO A 135 -13.09 18.67 -4.04
CA PRO A 135 -12.32 19.40 -3.05
C PRO A 135 -11.38 20.42 -3.70
N ALA A 136 -11.09 21.51 -3.00
CA ALA A 136 -10.10 22.49 -3.46
C ALA A 136 -8.69 21.87 -3.56
N GLY A 137 -8.31 20.99 -2.62
CA GLY A 137 -7.02 20.32 -2.52
C GLY A 137 -6.96 18.94 -3.18
N ILE A 138 -7.49 18.75 -4.39
CA ILE A 138 -7.53 17.42 -5.05
C ILE A 138 -6.13 16.81 -5.24
N TRP A 139 -5.12 17.62 -5.52
CA TRP A 139 -3.75 17.14 -5.72
C TRP A 139 -3.15 16.56 -4.43
N THR A 140 -3.42 17.21 -3.29
CA THR A 140 -2.98 16.74 -1.98
C THR A 140 -3.68 15.45 -1.60
N ILE A 141 -4.98 15.35 -1.90
CA ILE A 141 -5.74 14.10 -1.72
C ILE A 141 -5.17 12.99 -2.62
N ALA A 142 -4.87 13.29 -3.88
CA ALA A 142 -4.28 12.31 -4.80
C ALA A 142 -2.92 11.80 -4.28
N VAL A 143 -2.05 12.70 -3.82
CA VAL A 143 -0.76 12.36 -3.21
C VAL A 143 -0.98 11.54 -1.94
N SER A 144 -1.93 11.91 -1.08
CA SER A 144 -2.30 11.15 0.12
C SER A 144 -2.70 9.71 -0.23
N PHE A 145 -3.52 9.54 -1.24
CA PHE A 145 -3.97 8.23 -1.72
C PHE A 145 -2.80 7.39 -2.26
N MET A 146 -1.89 8.02 -3.01
CA MET A 146 -0.68 7.34 -3.48
C MET A 146 0.24 6.91 -2.33
N LEU A 147 0.39 7.75 -1.30
CA LEU A 147 1.18 7.44 -0.11
C LEU A 147 0.56 6.29 0.69
N ALA A 148 -0.75 6.31 0.92
CA ALA A 148 -1.47 5.22 1.57
C ALA A 148 -1.33 3.90 0.79
N ALA A 149 -1.51 3.96 -0.54
CA ALA A 149 -1.31 2.82 -1.42
C ALA A 149 0.12 2.27 -1.33
N ALA A 150 1.15 3.14 -1.31
CA ALA A 150 2.55 2.73 -1.17
C ALA A 150 2.82 2.05 0.17
N THR A 151 2.27 2.58 1.25
CA THR A 151 2.38 1.99 2.60
C THR A 151 1.77 0.59 2.64
N TYR A 152 0.58 0.42 2.09
CA TYR A 152 -0.10 -0.87 2.07
C TYR A 152 0.44 -1.82 1.00
N ALA A 153 1.07 -1.32 -0.06
CA ALA A 153 1.86 -2.15 -0.96
C ALA A 153 3.06 -2.77 -0.22
N ALA A 154 3.77 -1.98 0.59
CA ALA A 154 4.87 -2.46 1.42
C ALA A 154 4.39 -3.46 2.49
N LEU A 155 3.23 -3.22 3.13
CA LEU A 155 2.58 -4.16 4.04
C LEU A 155 2.20 -5.46 3.31
N GLY A 156 1.65 -5.39 2.10
CA GLY A 156 1.33 -6.54 1.26
C GLY A 156 2.56 -7.37 0.88
N LEU A 157 3.69 -6.71 0.58
CA LEU A 157 4.98 -7.37 0.39
C LEU A 157 5.43 -8.11 1.66
N LEU A 158 5.38 -7.45 2.81
CA LEU A 158 5.77 -8.00 4.11
C LEU A 158 4.90 -9.21 4.47
N THR A 159 3.58 -9.07 4.43
CA THR A 159 2.64 -10.17 4.75
C THR A 159 2.76 -11.30 3.76
N GLY A 160 2.96 -11.00 2.46
CA GLY A 160 3.21 -12.00 1.41
C GLY A 160 4.43 -12.86 1.68
N VAL A 161 5.46 -12.35 2.35
CA VAL A 161 6.64 -13.11 2.74
C VAL A 161 6.44 -13.81 4.08
N LEU A 162 5.79 -13.17 5.08
CA LEU A 162 5.64 -13.68 6.43
C LEU A 162 4.64 -14.83 6.54
N VAL A 163 3.46 -14.64 5.99
CA VAL A 163 2.31 -15.53 6.19
C VAL A 163 2.40 -16.75 5.27
N ARG A 164 2.03 -17.92 5.80
CA ARG A 164 2.09 -19.18 5.04
C ARG A 164 0.81 -19.50 4.28
N GLY A 165 -0.35 -19.20 4.83
CA GLY A 165 -1.67 -19.41 4.23
C GLY A 165 -2.15 -18.21 3.42
N ASP A 166 -2.89 -18.45 2.33
CA ASP A 166 -3.44 -17.36 1.52
C ASP A 166 -4.61 -16.69 2.24
N LEU A 167 -5.50 -17.46 2.85
CA LEU A 167 -6.65 -16.96 3.61
C LEU A 167 -6.21 -16.14 4.83
N GLU A 168 -5.20 -16.62 5.56
CA GLU A 168 -4.65 -15.91 6.72
C GLU A 168 -4.10 -14.55 6.32
N GLY A 169 -3.38 -14.47 5.19
CA GLY A 169 -2.80 -13.23 4.70
C GLY A 169 -3.86 -12.25 4.22
N PHE A 170 -4.88 -12.72 3.52
CA PHE A 170 -6.03 -11.89 3.13
C PHE A 170 -6.78 -11.35 4.33
N PHE A 171 -7.10 -12.21 5.29
CA PHE A 171 -7.77 -11.81 6.51
C PHE A 171 -6.97 -10.76 7.28
N LEU A 172 -5.66 -10.94 7.39
CA LEU A 172 -4.77 -10.00 8.08
C LEU A 172 -4.79 -8.62 7.40
N ILE A 173 -4.69 -8.56 6.07
CA ILE A 173 -4.72 -7.31 5.30
C ILE A 173 -6.08 -6.63 5.46
N ILE A 174 -7.18 -7.38 5.35
CA ILE A 174 -8.53 -6.84 5.53
C ILE A 174 -8.68 -6.25 6.94
N MET A 175 -8.31 -6.98 7.97
CA MET A 175 -8.43 -6.52 9.35
C MET A 175 -7.58 -5.29 9.63
N ILE A 176 -6.31 -5.29 9.21
CA ILE A 176 -5.43 -4.14 9.39
C ILE A 176 -5.97 -2.92 8.65
N SER A 177 -6.37 -3.07 7.38
CA SER A 177 -6.89 -1.97 6.56
C SER A 177 -8.17 -1.39 7.14
N LEU A 178 -9.15 -2.24 7.50
CA LEU A 178 -10.43 -1.79 8.07
C LEU A 178 -10.24 -1.09 9.42
N ILE A 179 -9.49 -1.69 10.33
CA ILE A 179 -9.28 -1.13 11.67
C ILE A 179 -8.52 0.19 11.55
N ASP A 180 -7.43 0.22 10.79
CA ASP A 180 -6.58 1.41 10.65
C ASP A 180 -7.37 2.61 10.08
N THR A 181 -8.08 2.42 8.97
CA THR A 181 -8.81 3.51 8.33
C THR A 181 -10.09 3.90 9.08
N PHE A 182 -10.79 2.93 9.70
CA PHE A 182 -11.98 3.21 10.50
C PHE A 182 -11.64 4.03 11.74
N LEU A 183 -10.53 3.72 12.41
CA LEU A 183 -10.09 4.45 13.60
C LEU A 183 -9.79 5.92 13.32
N GLN A 184 -9.43 6.29 12.08
CA GLN A 184 -9.10 7.66 11.68
C GLN A 184 -10.34 8.53 11.39
N ASN A 185 -11.54 7.95 11.26
CA ASN A 185 -12.75 8.69 10.96
C ASN A 185 -13.54 9.02 12.24
N PRO A 186 -13.66 10.29 12.64
CA PRO A 186 -14.39 10.68 13.84
C PRO A 186 -15.91 10.45 13.75
N VAL A 187 -16.46 10.30 12.55
CA VAL A 187 -17.88 9.96 12.36
C VAL A 187 -18.16 8.52 12.81
N GLY A 188 -17.22 7.61 12.55
CA GLY A 188 -17.33 6.21 12.97
C GLY A 188 -16.69 5.90 14.33
N ASN A 189 -15.75 6.74 14.77
CA ASN A 189 -14.97 6.52 15.99
C ASN A 189 -14.86 7.79 16.85
N PRO A 190 -15.56 7.91 17.98
CA PRO A 190 -15.45 9.07 18.86
C PRO A 190 -14.03 9.31 19.40
N LEU A 191 -13.17 8.30 19.35
CA LEU A 191 -11.77 8.39 19.80
C LEU A 191 -10.79 8.78 18.70
N ALA A 192 -11.27 9.08 17.48
CA ALA A 192 -10.43 9.43 16.33
C ALA A 192 -9.52 10.65 16.56
N ASN A 193 -9.88 11.50 17.50
CA ASN A 193 -9.11 12.69 17.86
C ASN A 193 -8.03 12.45 18.92
N LYS A 194 -7.79 11.18 19.35
CA LYS A 194 -6.78 10.88 20.37
C LYS A 194 -5.37 10.74 19.76
N PRO A 195 -4.32 11.17 20.49
CA PRO A 195 -2.94 11.13 19.97
C PRO A 195 -2.39 9.72 19.73
N LEU A 196 -3.02 8.68 20.32
CA LEU A 196 -2.62 7.28 20.09
C LEU A 196 -2.72 6.89 18.60
N LEU A 197 -3.63 7.51 17.85
CA LEU A 197 -3.86 7.17 16.44
C LEU A 197 -2.73 7.60 15.51
N GLN A 198 -1.83 8.47 15.95
CA GLN A 198 -0.63 8.85 15.18
C GLN A 198 0.31 7.67 14.89
N PHE A 199 0.21 6.57 15.66
CA PHE A 199 0.99 5.36 15.45
C PHE A 199 0.39 4.40 14.41
N PHE A 200 -0.70 4.79 13.76
CA PHE A 200 -1.30 3.99 12.71
C PHE A 200 -0.83 4.42 11.30
N PRO A 201 -0.64 3.47 10.37
CA PRO A 201 -0.11 3.76 9.05
C PRO A 201 -0.96 4.72 8.21
N SER A 202 -2.30 4.69 8.33
CA SER A 202 -3.20 5.57 7.58
C SER A 202 -3.36 6.97 8.20
N TYR A 203 -2.83 7.20 9.40
CA TYR A 203 -2.92 8.48 10.07
C TYR A 203 -2.29 9.63 9.25
N GLY A 204 -1.06 9.45 8.78
CA GLY A 204 -0.38 10.45 7.95
C GLY A 204 -1.18 10.81 6.69
N PRO A 205 -1.59 9.84 5.86
CA PRO A 205 -2.42 10.10 4.69
C PRO A 205 -3.73 10.79 5.02
N THR A 206 -4.44 10.38 6.08
CA THR A 206 -5.71 10.99 6.48
C THR A 206 -5.54 12.44 6.87
N GLN A 207 -4.58 12.75 7.75
CA GLN A 207 -4.29 14.11 8.19
C GLN A 207 -3.80 15.00 7.04
N PHE A 208 -2.96 14.45 6.14
CA PHE A 208 -2.45 15.17 4.98
C PHE A 208 -3.56 15.56 4.00
N ALA A 209 -4.49 14.64 3.71
CA ALA A 209 -5.63 14.91 2.84
C ALA A 209 -6.63 15.89 3.48
N ALA A 210 -6.99 15.66 4.75
CA ALA A 210 -8.00 16.46 5.43
C ALA A 210 -7.54 17.89 5.69
N ALA A 211 -6.27 18.11 6.00
CA ALA A 211 -5.74 19.45 6.26
C ALA A 211 -5.88 20.38 5.06
N ASP A 212 -5.56 19.93 3.86
CA ASP A 212 -5.69 20.76 2.66
C ASP A 212 -7.15 20.85 2.18
N ALA A 213 -7.91 19.75 2.32
CA ALA A 213 -9.30 19.73 1.89
C ALA A 213 -10.19 20.67 2.70
N PHE A 214 -9.92 20.88 4.00
CA PHE A 214 -10.78 21.62 4.92
C PHE A 214 -10.15 22.87 5.52
N ASP A 215 -8.82 23.00 5.52
CA ASP A 215 -8.09 24.13 6.13
C ASP A 215 -7.03 24.74 5.19
N HIS A 216 -6.94 24.28 3.96
CA HIS A 216 -5.97 24.74 2.95
C HIS A 216 -4.50 24.69 3.41
N GLN A 217 -4.17 23.77 4.31
CA GLN A 217 -2.82 23.58 4.84
C GLN A 217 -2.18 22.32 4.29
N VAL A 218 -1.00 22.46 3.71
CA VAL A 218 -0.20 21.32 3.21
C VAL A 218 0.76 20.86 4.30
N LEU A 219 0.42 19.78 4.99
CA LEU A 219 1.18 19.24 6.12
C LEU A 219 2.26 18.25 5.66
N ILE A 220 3.39 18.75 5.17
CA ILE A 220 4.50 17.89 4.64
C ILE A 220 4.99 16.86 5.67
N GLY A 221 4.95 17.19 6.97
CA GLY A 221 5.31 16.24 8.04
C GLY A 221 4.45 14.98 8.04
N MET A 222 3.17 15.07 7.67
CA MET A 222 2.25 13.94 7.58
C MET A 222 2.56 13.05 6.37
N ALA A 223 2.96 13.66 5.25
CA ALA A 223 3.48 12.91 4.10
C ALA A 223 4.78 12.17 4.45
N ALA A 224 5.68 12.83 5.18
CA ALA A 224 6.92 12.20 5.67
C ALA A 224 6.65 11.02 6.61
N LEU A 225 5.64 11.12 7.50
CA LEU A 225 5.22 10.02 8.35
C LEU A 225 4.74 8.82 7.54
N SER A 226 3.97 9.06 6.47
CA SER A 226 3.52 7.99 5.55
C SER A 226 4.69 7.30 4.85
N LEU A 227 5.69 8.07 4.41
CA LEU A 227 6.92 7.53 3.82
C LEU A 227 7.74 6.73 4.84
N ALA A 228 7.77 7.16 6.10
CA ALA A 228 8.44 6.42 7.17
C ALA A 228 7.78 5.04 7.40
N TRP A 229 6.45 4.96 7.43
CA TRP A 229 5.72 3.69 7.49
C TRP A 229 5.98 2.81 6.28
N THR A 230 5.96 3.39 5.08
CA THR A 230 6.29 2.67 3.83
C THR A 230 7.70 2.08 3.90
N ALA A 231 8.68 2.87 4.33
CA ALA A 231 10.06 2.43 4.48
C ALA A 231 10.19 1.34 5.55
N ALA A 232 9.50 1.47 6.69
CA ALA A 232 9.53 0.49 7.77
C ALA A 232 9.01 -0.88 7.29
N PHE A 233 7.84 -0.93 6.66
CA PHE A 233 7.28 -2.18 6.13
C PHE A 233 8.13 -2.76 4.99
N ALA A 234 8.64 -1.93 4.09
CA ALA A 234 9.52 -2.37 3.02
C ALA A 234 10.82 -2.96 3.57
N LEU A 235 11.48 -2.30 4.51
CA LEU A 235 12.71 -2.78 5.14
C LEU A 235 12.48 -4.10 5.90
N LEU A 236 11.41 -4.19 6.69
CA LEU A 236 11.04 -5.44 7.38
C LEU A 236 10.79 -6.57 6.38
N GLY A 237 10.07 -6.29 5.30
CA GLY A 237 9.82 -7.26 4.23
C GLY A 237 11.12 -7.74 3.56
N LEU A 238 12.05 -6.81 3.30
CA LEU A 238 13.36 -7.11 2.73
C LEU A 238 14.23 -7.96 3.66
N VAL A 239 14.26 -7.63 4.95
CA VAL A 239 15.01 -8.40 5.95
C VAL A 239 14.46 -9.82 6.03
N VAL A 240 13.15 -9.99 6.16
CA VAL A 240 12.52 -11.31 6.22
C VAL A 240 12.79 -12.10 4.94
N LEU A 241 12.69 -11.46 3.77
CA LEU A 241 12.97 -12.10 2.48
C LEU A 241 14.43 -12.57 2.41
N ARG A 242 15.40 -11.74 2.82
CA ARG A 242 16.83 -12.12 2.87
C ARG A 242 17.09 -13.29 3.81
N LEU A 243 16.45 -13.32 4.97
CA LEU A 243 16.61 -14.40 5.94
C LEU A 243 16.03 -15.74 5.44
N ARG A 244 14.99 -15.68 4.58
CA ARG A 244 14.33 -16.87 4.02
C ARG A 244 14.91 -17.35 2.69
N MET A 245 15.80 -16.60 2.04
CA MET A 245 16.48 -17.06 0.82
C MET A 245 17.54 -18.08 1.16
N PRO A 246 17.56 -19.26 0.47
CA PRO A 246 18.64 -20.20 0.61
C PRO A 246 19.95 -19.54 0.16
N ARG A 247 20.99 -19.66 0.97
CA ARG A 247 22.34 -19.24 0.57
C ARG A 247 22.76 -20.11 -0.62
N PRO A 248 23.32 -19.53 -1.70
CA PRO A 248 23.88 -20.34 -2.78
C PRO A 248 24.91 -21.29 -2.18
N ALA A 249 24.73 -22.60 -2.44
CA ALA A 249 25.74 -23.57 -2.05
C ALA A 249 27.09 -23.12 -2.65
N ARG A 250 28.11 -22.97 -1.82
CA ARG A 250 29.47 -22.79 -2.33
C ARG A 250 29.74 -24.01 -3.18
N VAL A 251 29.89 -23.81 -4.50
CA VAL A 251 30.42 -24.86 -5.38
C VAL A 251 31.85 -25.11 -4.88
N THR A 252 32.02 -26.15 -4.07
CA THR A 252 33.35 -26.67 -3.76
C THR A 252 33.93 -27.12 -5.08
N ALA A 253 35.00 -26.49 -5.51
CA ALA A 253 35.72 -26.91 -6.68
C ALA A 253 36.02 -28.43 -6.55
N PRO A 254 35.79 -29.24 -7.61
CA PRO A 254 36.13 -30.64 -7.56
C PRO A 254 37.60 -30.79 -7.24
N ALA A 255 37.90 -31.64 -6.27
CA ALA A 255 39.28 -31.96 -5.91
C ALA A 255 40.08 -32.35 -7.15
N PRO A 256 41.33 -31.89 -7.33
CA PRO A 256 42.16 -32.27 -8.45
C PRO A 256 42.29 -33.82 -8.45
N ARG A 257 41.95 -34.43 -9.58
CA ARG A 257 42.21 -35.84 -9.78
C ARG A 257 43.73 -36.07 -9.66
N THR A 258 44.12 -36.74 -8.64
CA THR A 258 45.46 -37.31 -8.57
C THR A 258 45.50 -38.49 -9.54
N ASP A 259 45.98 -38.26 -10.74
CA ASP A 259 46.32 -39.34 -11.66
C ASP A 259 47.54 -40.04 -11.03
N THR A 260 47.28 -41.14 -10.34
CA THR A 260 48.30 -42.11 -9.97
C THR A 260 48.45 -43.00 -11.20
N GLY A 261 49.58 -42.78 -11.92
CA GLY A 261 50.11 -43.66 -12.98
C GLY A 261 50.57 -44.99 -12.45
#